data_4702b2635f4637719494b720634e0987
#
_entry.id   4702b2635f4637719494b720634e0987
#
_cell.length_a   1.000
_cell.length_b   1.000
_cell.length_c   1.000
_cell.angle_alpha   90.00
_cell.angle_beta   90.00
_cell.angle_gamma   90.00
#
_symmetry.space_group_name_H-M   'P 1'
#
loop_
_entity.id
_entity.type
_entity.pdbx_description
1 polymer ?
#
loop_
_entity_poly.entity_id
_entity_poly.type
_entity_poly.pdbx_seq_one_letter_code
_entity_poly.pdbx_strand_id
1 'polypeptide(L)'
;LVNYLLGITQIDPLPHGLLWSRFLGRHRTSWPDIDTDAGDRDALIDASRELFGDDAVIPVSNFNTLKLKSLLKDVCKFYNVPFMDVNKLTAGLQEEVMPFARGDNEEKSMFMLKHEDCMQYSKRYKTFMEKYPDVERQISSLFLQNRSIGRHAGGVIVATEKDIETCMPLISVRGELQT
;
A
#
# COMPACT_ATOMS: atom_id res chain seq x y z
N LEU A 1 25.70 -11.06 9.90
CA LEU A 1 27.11 -11.48 9.91
C LEU A 1 27.53 -11.99 8.52
N VAL A 2 26.77 -12.92 7.89
CA VAL A 2 27.11 -13.47 6.57
C VAL A 2 27.29 -12.36 5.53
N ASN A 3 26.37 -11.42 5.46
CA ASN A 3 26.45 -10.30 4.51
C ASN A 3 27.67 -9.42 4.74
N TYR A 4 28.09 -9.23 6.01
CA TYR A 4 29.33 -8.52 6.34
C TYR A 4 30.56 -9.30 5.89
N LEU A 5 30.61 -10.61 6.17
CA LEU A 5 31.72 -11.48 5.77
C LEU A 5 31.87 -11.59 4.24
N LEU A 6 30.76 -11.49 3.51
CA LEU A 6 30.73 -11.49 2.04
C LEU A 6 31.01 -10.09 1.44
N GLY A 7 31.20 -9.05 2.28
CA GLY A 7 31.43 -7.69 1.80
C GLY A 7 30.20 -6.99 1.24
N ILE A 8 28.99 -7.57 1.41
CA ILE A 8 27.72 -6.99 0.96
C ILE A 8 27.36 -5.78 1.81
N THR A 9 27.60 -5.84 3.12
CA THR A 9 27.45 -4.73 4.05
C THR A 9 28.81 -4.35 4.67
N GLN A 10 28.96 -3.07 5.06
CA GLN A 10 30.23 -2.53 5.59
C GLN A 10 30.28 -2.47 7.12
N ILE A 11 29.16 -2.78 7.79
CA ILE A 11 29.05 -2.68 9.25
C ILE A 11 29.09 -4.08 9.86
N ASP A 12 30.05 -4.30 10.80
CA ASP A 12 30.10 -5.52 11.59
C ASP A 12 28.91 -5.56 12.57
N PRO A 13 28.00 -6.55 12.48
CA PRO A 13 26.83 -6.60 13.36
C PRO A 13 27.15 -7.05 14.79
N LEU A 14 28.31 -7.68 15.06
CA LEU A 14 28.61 -8.27 16.36
C LEU A 14 28.70 -7.26 17.51
N PRO A 15 29.38 -6.08 17.34
CA PRO A 15 29.51 -5.10 18.42
C PRO A 15 28.19 -4.41 18.81
N HIS A 16 27.13 -4.54 18.00
CA HIS A 16 25.89 -3.75 18.14
C HIS A 16 24.80 -4.42 18.99
N GLY A 17 25.04 -5.59 19.59
CA GLY A 17 24.10 -6.25 20.49
C GLY A 17 22.71 -6.54 19.86
N LEU A 18 22.69 -6.92 18.59
CA LEU A 18 21.45 -7.13 17.84
C LEU A 18 20.63 -8.29 18.39
N LEU A 19 19.29 -8.16 18.35
CA LEU A 19 18.37 -9.19 18.80
C LEU A 19 18.30 -10.33 17.78
N TRP A 20 18.70 -11.53 18.19
CA TRP A 20 18.68 -12.75 17.37
C TRP A 20 17.26 -13.09 16.84
N SER A 21 16.22 -12.77 17.59
CA SER A 21 14.83 -13.00 17.18
C SER A 21 14.42 -12.26 15.91
N ARG A 22 15.17 -11.23 15.52
CA ARG A 22 14.92 -10.46 14.28
C ARG A 22 15.56 -11.06 13.04
N PHE A 23 16.44 -12.04 13.20
CA PHE A 23 17.05 -12.74 12.07
C PHE A 23 16.20 -13.92 11.61
N LEU A 24 16.55 -14.46 10.43
CA LEU A 24 15.91 -15.66 9.89
C LEU A 24 16.16 -16.86 10.80
N GLY A 25 15.11 -17.33 11.46
CA GLY A 25 15.14 -18.55 12.28
C GLY A 25 14.45 -19.72 11.59
N ARG A 26 14.71 -20.95 12.08
CA ARG A 26 14.10 -22.17 11.54
C ARG A 26 12.56 -22.21 11.59
N HIS A 27 11.97 -21.37 12.43
CA HIS A 27 10.50 -21.27 12.61
C HIS A 27 9.86 -20.24 11.67
N ARG A 28 10.64 -19.51 10.90
CA ARG A 28 10.12 -18.49 9.98
C ARG A 28 9.69 -19.15 8.69
N THR A 29 8.42 -19.02 8.34
CA THR A 29 7.81 -19.58 7.11
C THR A 29 7.78 -18.59 5.95
N SER A 30 8.04 -17.30 6.22
CA SER A 30 8.08 -16.27 5.17
C SER A 30 9.44 -16.25 4.45
N TRP A 31 9.41 -16.02 3.15
CA TRP A 31 10.61 -15.76 2.35
C TRP A 31 11.36 -14.53 2.85
N PRO A 32 12.70 -14.46 2.66
CA PRO A 32 13.45 -13.26 2.97
C PRO A 32 13.00 -12.11 2.08
N ASP A 33 12.88 -10.93 2.69
CA ASP A 33 12.70 -9.65 2.03
C ASP A 33 14.05 -8.93 2.04
N ILE A 34 14.53 -8.53 0.86
CA ILE A 34 15.85 -7.94 0.70
C ILE A 34 15.67 -6.49 0.27
N ASP A 35 15.97 -5.58 1.19
CA ASP A 35 15.99 -4.15 0.91
C ASP A 35 17.38 -3.75 0.41
N THR A 36 17.42 -3.03 -0.70
CA THR A 36 18.66 -2.57 -1.34
C THR A 36 18.54 -1.10 -1.70
N ASP A 37 19.50 -0.30 -1.26
CA ASP A 37 19.61 1.10 -1.66
C ASP A 37 20.28 1.22 -3.03
N ALA A 38 19.69 2.03 -3.90
CA ALA A 38 20.25 2.33 -5.21
C ALA A 38 20.20 3.84 -5.48
N GLY A 39 21.31 4.40 -5.96
CA GLY A 39 21.37 5.79 -6.38
C GLY A 39 20.54 6.07 -7.64
N ASP A 40 20.45 5.07 -8.52
CA ASP A 40 19.56 5.06 -9.69
C ASP A 40 18.84 3.72 -9.76
N ARG A 41 17.52 3.77 -9.49
CA ARG A 41 16.69 2.58 -9.46
C ARG A 41 16.52 1.93 -10.84
N ASP A 42 16.35 2.74 -11.88
CA ASP A 42 16.09 2.21 -13.22
C ASP A 42 17.36 1.58 -13.78
N ALA A 43 18.52 2.18 -13.55
CA ALA A 43 19.81 1.57 -13.90
C ALA A 43 20.06 0.23 -13.17
N LEU A 44 19.64 0.10 -11.90
CA LEU A 44 19.71 -1.16 -11.16
C LEU A 44 18.80 -2.24 -11.78
N ILE A 45 17.59 -1.87 -12.20
CA ILE A 45 16.66 -2.78 -12.86
C ILE A 45 17.22 -3.23 -14.21
N ASP A 46 17.76 -2.31 -15.01
CA ASP A 46 18.34 -2.63 -16.30
C ASP A 46 19.57 -3.57 -16.16
N ALA A 47 20.45 -3.30 -15.21
CA ALA A 47 21.55 -4.20 -14.89
C ALA A 47 21.07 -5.59 -14.41
N SER A 48 19.96 -5.63 -13.66
CA SER A 48 19.36 -6.90 -13.26
C SER A 48 18.80 -7.67 -14.46
N ARG A 49 18.18 -6.99 -15.41
CA ARG A 49 17.68 -7.58 -16.67
C ARG A 49 18.82 -8.11 -17.54
N GLU A 50 19.92 -7.36 -17.65
CA GLU A 50 21.11 -7.83 -18.35
C GLU A 50 21.68 -9.12 -17.74
N LEU A 51 21.63 -9.24 -16.41
CA LEU A 51 22.19 -10.39 -15.69
C LEU A 51 21.27 -11.62 -15.70
N PHE A 52 19.96 -11.43 -15.48
CA PHE A 52 18.99 -12.52 -15.30
C PHE A 52 18.07 -12.76 -16.49
N GLY A 53 17.99 -11.80 -17.43
CA GLY A 53 17.07 -11.78 -18.56
C GLY A 53 15.86 -10.88 -18.33
N ASP A 54 15.33 -10.31 -19.40
CA ASP A 54 14.18 -9.39 -19.34
C ASP A 54 12.93 -10.03 -18.74
N ASP A 55 12.67 -11.29 -19.05
CA ASP A 55 11.51 -12.05 -18.60
C ASP A 55 11.62 -12.49 -17.12
N ALA A 56 12.82 -12.41 -16.54
CA ALA A 56 13.09 -12.80 -15.16
C ALA A 56 12.97 -11.63 -14.17
N VAL A 57 12.90 -10.38 -14.64
CA VAL A 57 12.90 -9.18 -13.78
C VAL A 57 11.60 -8.40 -13.98
N ILE A 58 10.64 -8.60 -13.07
CA ILE A 58 9.28 -8.09 -13.21
C ILE A 58 8.97 -7.11 -12.08
N PRO A 59 8.54 -5.87 -12.39
CA PRO A 59 8.06 -4.93 -11.39
C PRO A 59 6.80 -5.42 -10.67
N VAL A 60 6.71 -5.12 -9.38
CA VAL A 60 5.52 -5.41 -8.58
C VAL A 60 4.44 -4.36 -8.83
N SER A 61 3.19 -4.79 -8.94
CA SER A 61 2.02 -3.92 -9.00
C SER A 61 1.47 -3.59 -7.62
N ASN A 62 0.88 -2.40 -7.53
CA ASN A 62 0.05 -1.99 -6.41
C ASN A 62 -1.40 -1.84 -6.84
N PHE A 63 -2.31 -2.41 -6.06
CA PHE A 63 -3.73 -2.12 -6.15
C PHE A 63 -4.07 -0.92 -5.26
N ASN A 64 -4.42 0.20 -5.89
CA ASN A 64 -4.88 1.37 -5.16
C ASN A 64 -6.37 1.22 -4.87
N THR A 65 -6.74 1.19 -3.60
CA THR A 65 -8.13 1.06 -3.15
C THR A 65 -8.78 2.42 -2.90
N LEU A 66 -10.11 2.45 -3.02
CA LEU A 66 -10.94 3.61 -2.73
C LEU A 66 -11.05 3.81 -1.21
N LYS A 67 -10.22 4.71 -0.67
CA LYS A 67 -10.29 5.10 0.75
C LYS A 67 -11.34 6.19 0.96
N LEU A 68 -11.95 6.25 2.15
CA LEU A 68 -13.16 7.05 2.43
C LEU A 68 -13.04 8.53 1.98
N LYS A 69 -11.95 9.24 2.32
CA LYS A 69 -11.82 10.67 1.98
C LYS A 69 -11.77 10.93 0.47
N SER A 70 -11.08 10.08 -0.30
CA SER A 70 -11.02 10.20 -1.77
C SER A 70 -12.33 9.76 -2.41
N LEU A 71 -12.90 8.66 -1.93
CA LEU A 71 -14.17 8.12 -2.40
C LEU A 71 -15.31 9.15 -2.22
N LEU A 72 -15.40 9.80 -1.07
CA LEU A 72 -16.36 10.88 -0.83
C LEU A 72 -16.28 11.98 -1.89
N LYS A 73 -15.06 12.43 -2.20
CA LYS A 73 -14.86 13.49 -3.21
C LYS A 73 -15.28 13.05 -4.61
N ASP A 74 -14.94 11.81 -4.98
CA ASP A 74 -15.27 11.26 -6.29
C ASP A 74 -16.79 11.04 -6.46
N VAL A 75 -17.43 10.41 -5.47
CA VAL A 75 -18.88 10.15 -5.48
C VAL A 75 -19.68 11.45 -5.41
N CYS A 76 -19.31 12.36 -4.50
CA CYS A 76 -19.99 13.65 -4.39
C CYS A 76 -19.85 14.50 -5.68
N LYS A 77 -18.71 14.41 -6.37
CA LYS A 77 -18.52 15.06 -7.68
C LYS A 77 -19.48 14.49 -8.73
N PHE A 78 -19.65 13.17 -8.76
CA PHE A 78 -20.58 12.49 -9.67
C PHE A 78 -22.04 12.92 -9.45
N TYR A 79 -22.45 13.09 -8.19
CA TYR A 79 -23.80 13.56 -7.83
C TYR A 79 -23.94 15.10 -7.79
N ASN A 80 -22.96 15.85 -8.29
CA ASN A 80 -22.95 17.30 -8.30
C ASN A 80 -23.15 17.97 -6.93
N VAL A 81 -22.69 17.31 -5.86
CA VAL A 81 -22.67 17.90 -4.51
C VAL A 81 -21.62 19.03 -4.48
N PRO A 82 -21.94 20.21 -3.90
CA PRO A 82 -21.01 21.31 -3.85
C PRO A 82 -19.67 20.94 -3.22
N PHE A 83 -18.57 21.20 -3.93
CA PHE A 83 -17.21 20.85 -3.50
C PHE A 83 -16.83 21.43 -2.14
N MET A 84 -17.31 22.65 -1.85
CA MET A 84 -17.08 23.30 -0.56
C MET A 84 -17.69 22.52 0.62
N ASP A 85 -18.86 21.91 0.43
CA ASP A 85 -19.53 21.13 1.48
C ASP A 85 -18.75 19.83 1.75
N VAL A 86 -18.26 19.19 0.69
CA VAL A 86 -17.44 17.97 0.80
C VAL A 86 -16.10 18.26 1.48
N ASN A 87 -15.45 19.37 1.14
CA ASN A 87 -14.20 19.76 1.79
C ASN A 87 -14.39 20.09 3.26
N LYS A 88 -15.46 20.81 3.63
CA LYS A 88 -15.82 21.07 5.03
C LYS A 88 -16.08 19.77 5.79
N LEU A 89 -16.76 18.81 5.15
CA LEU A 89 -17.02 17.50 5.74
C LEU A 89 -15.73 16.72 5.98
N THR A 90 -14.85 16.63 4.98
CA THR A 90 -13.63 15.83 5.06
C THR A 90 -12.51 16.46 5.90
N ALA A 91 -12.57 17.79 6.10
CA ALA A 91 -11.62 18.50 6.96
C ALA A 91 -11.80 18.08 8.42
N GLY A 92 -10.72 17.61 9.07
CA GLY A 92 -10.73 17.20 10.47
C GLY A 92 -11.57 15.95 10.78
N LEU A 93 -12.14 15.26 9.78
CA LEU A 93 -12.99 14.09 10.02
C LEU A 93 -12.23 12.93 10.68
N GLN A 94 -10.99 12.73 10.33
CA GLN A 94 -10.15 11.68 10.91
C GLN A 94 -9.80 12.00 12.37
N GLU A 95 -9.46 13.25 12.67
CA GLU A 95 -9.14 13.73 14.01
C GLU A 95 -10.37 13.68 14.93
N GLU A 96 -11.58 13.88 14.37
CA GLU A 96 -12.86 13.76 15.09
C GLU A 96 -13.19 12.31 15.45
N VAL A 97 -12.98 11.37 14.52
CA VAL A 97 -13.42 9.96 14.65
C VAL A 97 -12.38 9.07 15.31
N MET A 98 -11.09 9.28 14.99
CA MET A 98 -9.99 8.43 15.43
C MET A 98 -9.92 8.20 16.94
N PRO A 99 -10.16 9.18 17.84
CA PRO A 99 -10.08 8.95 19.27
C PRO A 99 -11.08 7.91 19.81
N PHE A 100 -12.18 7.70 19.08
CA PHE A 100 -13.25 6.78 19.48
C PHE A 100 -13.21 5.44 18.75
N ALA A 101 -12.66 5.42 17.52
CA ALA A 101 -12.67 4.27 16.63
C ALA A 101 -11.34 3.49 16.62
N ARG A 102 -10.25 4.13 17.06
CA ARG A 102 -8.92 3.49 17.07
C ARG A 102 -8.81 2.51 18.23
N GLY A 103 -8.33 1.29 17.94
CA GLY A 103 -7.98 0.30 18.97
C GLY A 103 -6.80 0.75 19.84
N ASP A 104 -6.75 0.29 21.08
CA ASP A 104 -5.72 0.68 22.07
C ASP A 104 -4.28 0.40 21.60
N ASN A 105 -4.09 -0.66 20.82
CA ASN A 105 -2.78 -1.09 20.30
C ASN A 105 -2.51 -0.66 18.85
N GLU A 106 -3.40 0.09 18.22
CA GLU A 106 -3.22 0.54 16.85
C GLU A 106 -2.41 1.85 16.83
N GLU A 107 -1.34 1.90 16.03
CA GLU A 107 -0.60 3.13 15.80
C GLU A 107 -1.46 4.16 15.03
N LYS A 108 -1.32 5.45 15.36
CA LYS A 108 -2.03 6.54 14.66
C LYS A 108 -1.79 6.55 13.15
N SER A 109 -0.60 6.14 12.73
CA SER A 109 -0.17 6.05 11.33
C SER A 109 -0.93 4.98 10.55
N MET A 110 -1.38 3.91 11.23
CA MET A 110 -2.09 2.78 10.64
C MET A 110 -3.60 2.95 10.66
N PHE A 111 -4.14 3.94 11.39
CA PHE A 111 -5.57 4.14 11.48
C PHE A 111 -6.20 4.45 10.10
N MET A 112 -7.13 3.60 9.70
CA MET A 112 -7.92 3.78 8.48
C MET A 112 -9.33 4.22 8.81
N LEU A 113 -9.70 5.41 8.33
CA LEU A 113 -11.04 5.96 8.50
C LEU A 113 -12.07 5.15 7.71
N LYS A 114 -13.06 4.57 8.40
CA LYS A 114 -14.14 3.76 7.84
C LYS A 114 -15.46 4.52 7.82
N HIS A 115 -16.36 4.12 6.91
CA HIS A 115 -17.69 4.70 6.79
C HIS A 115 -18.51 4.48 8.07
N GLU A 116 -18.50 3.27 8.60
CA GLU A 116 -19.25 2.87 9.79
C GLU A 116 -18.82 3.68 11.01
N ASP A 117 -17.52 3.87 11.22
CA ASP A 117 -16.98 4.67 12.31
C ASP A 117 -17.44 6.14 12.21
N CYS A 118 -17.42 6.68 10.98
CA CYS A 118 -17.89 8.04 10.74
C CYS A 118 -19.40 8.19 10.99
N MET A 119 -20.22 7.20 10.62
CA MET A 119 -21.64 7.18 10.91
C MET A 119 -21.93 7.12 12.42
N GLN A 120 -21.08 6.40 13.17
CA GLN A 120 -21.24 6.23 14.60
C GLN A 120 -20.77 7.45 15.40
N TYR A 121 -19.60 8.00 15.05
CA TYR A 121 -18.89 8.98 15.91
C TYR A 121 -18.90 10.42 15.38
N SER A 122 -19.36 10.67 14.14
CA SER A 122 -19.45 12.03 13.58
C SER A 122 -20.88 12.42 13.24
N LYS A 123 -21.48 13.27 14.07
CA LYS A 123 -22.83 13.80 13.82
C LYS A 123 -22.92 14.54 12.48
N ARG A 124 -21.92 15.34 12.13
CA ARG A 124 -21.91 16.09 10.86
C ARG A 124 -21.83 15.15 9.65
N TYR A 125 -21.09 14.06 9.75
CA TYR A 125 -21.02 13.04 8.71
C TYR A 125 -22.36 12.34 8.51
N LYS A 126 -22.98 11.90 9.61
CA LYS A 126 -24.31 11.29 9.60
C LYS A 126 -25.36 12.20 8.97
N THR A 127 -25.45 13.47 9.40
CA THR A 127 -26.37 14.45 8.83
C THR A 127 -26.13 14.68 7.34
N PHE A 128 -24.85 14.67 6.90
CA PHE A 128 -24.53 14.78 5.49
C PHE A 128 -25.01 13.56 4.68
N MET A 129 -24.85 12.35 5.19
CA MET A 129 -25.31 11.13 4.53
C MET A 129 -26.84 11.06 4.47
N GLU A 130 -27.55 11.46 5.52
CA GLU A 130 -29.00 11.59 5.53
C GLU A 130 -29.53 12.58 4.47
N LYS A 131 -28.77 13.64 4.20
CA LYS A 131 -29.08 14.63 3.16
C LYS A 131 -28.85 14.07 1.74
N TYR A 132 -27.88 13.15 1.58
CA TYR A 132 -27.46 12.60 0.28
C TYR A 132 -27.47 11.06 0.30
N PRO A 133 -28.64 10.39 0.35
CA PRO A 133 -28.74 8.93 0.51
C PRO A 133 -28.14 8.14 -0.66
N ASP A 134 -28.12 8.70 -1.86
CA ASP A 134 -27.47 8.05 -3.01
C ASP A 134 -25.95 8.06 -2.87
N VAL A 135 -25.37 9.11 -2.29
CA VAL A 135 -23.94 9.18 -1.96
C VAL A 135 -23.58 8.11 -0.95
N GLU A 136 -24.38 7.97 0.13
CA GLU A 136 -24.17 6.94 1.16
C GLU A 136 -24.15 5.53 0.55
N ARG A 137 -25.15 5.21 -0.27
CA ARG A 137 -25.26 3.90 -0.94
C ARG A 137 -24.01 3.58 -1.77
N GLN A 138 -23.53 4.55 -2.55
CA GLN A 138 -22.35 4.36 -3.38
C GLN A 138 -21.07 4.22 -2.54
N ILE A 139 -20.93 4.98 -1.46
CA ILE A 139 -19.78 4.85 -0.56
C ILE A 139 -19.74 3.47 0.07
N SER A 140 -20.86 2.96 0.59
CA SER A 140 -20.95 1.63 1.18
C SER A 140 -20.60 0.51 0.18
N SER A 141 -20.98 0.67 -1.09
CA SER A 141 -20.69 -0.32 -2.14
C SER A 141 -19.24 -0.27 -2.65
N LEU A 142 -18.63 0.92 -2.72
CA LEU A 142 -17.34 1.13 -3.37
C LEU A 142 -16.16 1.21 -2.39
N PHE A 143 -16.42 1.32 -1.09
CA PHE A 143 -15.36 1.41 -0.08
C PHE A 143 -14.41 0.22 -0.16
N LEU A 144 -13.11 0.50 -0.21
CA LEU A 144 -12.01 -0.47 -0.37
C LEU A 144 -12.03 -1.28 -1.69
N GLN A 145 -12.92 -1.00 -2.62
CA GLN A 145 -12.81 -1.58 -3.97
C GLN A 145 -11.54 -1.05 -4.68
N ASN A 146 -11.01 -1.87 -5.57
CA ASN A 146 -9.85 -1.48 -6.36
C ASN A 146 -10.20 -0.32 -7.31
N ARG A 147 -9.46 0.77 -7.22
CA ARG A 147 -9.59 1.95 -8.06
C ARG A 147 -8.72 1.87 -9.31
N SER A 148 -7.50 1.48 -9.12
CA SER A 148 -6.49 1.42 -10.18
C SER A 148 -5.35 0.49 -9.80
N ILE A 149 -4.63 0.07 -10.82
CA ILE A 149 -3.38 -0.65 -10.68
C ILE A 149 -2.26 0.31 -11.06
N GLY A 150 -1.17 0.28 -10.31
CA GLY A 150 0.01 1.07 -10.57
C GLY A 150 1.28 0.29 -10.24
N ARG A 151 2.41 0.72 -10.79
CA ARG A 151 3.73 0.16 -10.47
C ARG A 151 4.09 0.48 -9.02
N HIS A 152 4.55 -0.51 -8.27
CA HIS A 152 5.11 -0.31 -6.93
C HIS A 152 6.38 0.55 -7.00
N ALA A 153 6.55 1.47 -6.05
CA ALA A 153 7.66 2.42 -6.07
C ALA A 153 9.05 1.76 -5.98
N GLY A 154 9.17 0.64 -5.26
CA GLY A 154 10.44 -0.03 -5.02
C GLY A 154 10.46 -1.51 -5.38
N GLY A 155 9.32 -2.21 -5.33
CA GLY A 155 9.28 -3.67 -5.47
C GLY A 155 9.62 -4.14 -6.88
N VAL A 156 10.55 -5.13 -6.96
CA VAL A 156 10.90 -5.85 -8.19
C VAL A 156 11.07 -7.32 -7.80
N ILE A 157 10.53 -8.21 -8.60
CA ILE A 157 10.74 -9.65 -8.46
C ILE A 157 11.83 -10.07 -9.43
N VAL A 158 12.80 -10.81 -8.94
CA VAL A 158 13.84 -11.45 -9.76
C VAL A 158 13.63 -12.95 -9.67
N ALA A 159 13.27 -13.58 -10.78
CA ALA A 159 13.12 -15.02 -10.87
C ALA A 159 14.43 -15.68 -11.33
N THR A 160 14.72 -16.83 -10.78
CA THR A 160 15.86 -17.66 -11.22
C THR A 160 15.47 -18.60 -12.35
N GLU A 161 14.19 -18.81 -12.59
CA GLU A 161 13.61 -19.65 -13.64
C GLU A 161 12.93 -18.79 -14.69
N LYS A 162 12.98 -19.24 -15.93
CA LYS A 162 12.52 -18.46 -17.10
C LYS A 162 11.00 -18.26 -17.16
N ASP A 163 10.23 -19.07 -16.42
CA ASP A 163 8.77 -19.09 -16.54
C ASP A 163 8.09 -18.48 -15.30
N ILE A 164 8.34 -17.20 -15.05
CA ILE A 164 7.69 -16.47 -13.93
C ILE A 164 6.16 -16.52 -14.03
N GLU A 165 5.61 -16.59 -15.25
CA GLU A 165 4.19 -16.73 -15.52
C GLU A 165 3.57 -18.01 -14.93
N THR A 166 4.37 -19.05 -14.73
CA THR A 166 3.91 -20.29 -14.08
C THR A 166 3.79 -20.16 -12.59
N CYS A 167 4.50 -19.20 -12.00
CA CYS A 167 4.55 -18.97 -10.56
C CYS A 167 3.54 -17.93 -10.09
N MET A 168 3.24 -16.93 -10.94
CA MET A 168 2.37 -15.81 -10.58
C MET A 168 1.67 -15.20 -11.81
N PRO A 169 0.46 -14.66 -11.65
CA PRO A 169 -0.24 -13.97 -12.73
C PRO A 169 0.48 -12.66 -13.08
N LEU A 170 0.67 -12.41 -14.37
CA LEU A 170 1.20 -11.15 -14.89
C LEU A 170 0.11 -10.33 -15.56
N ILE A 171 0.20 -9.03 -15.44
CA ILE A 171 -0.66 -8.07 -16.13
C ILE A 171 0.17 -7.08 -16.93
N SER A 172 -0.37 -6.61 -18.05
CA SER A 172 0.25 -5.50 -18.79
C SER A 172 -0.35 -4.18 -18.33
N VAL A 173 0.48 -3.31 -17.77
CA VAL A 173 0.10 -1.96 -17.36
C VAL A 173 0.92 -0.96 -18.16
N ARG A 174 0.25 -0.21 -19.07
CA ARG A 174 0.89 0.77 -19.96
C ARG A 174 2.02 0.17 -20.83
N GLY A 175 1.87 -1.09 -21.23
CA GLY A 175 2.85 -1.78 -22.08
C GLY A 175 4.01 -2.44 -21.33
N GLU A 176 4.05 -2.35 -20.00
CA GLU A 176 5.03 -3.05 -19.15
C GLU A 176 4.36 -4.23 -18.43
N LEU A 177 5.00 -5.40 -18.41
CA LEU A 177 4.54 -6.54 -17.60
C LEU A 177 4.83 -6.29 -16.12
N GLN A 178 3.83 -6.58 -15.29
CA GLN A 178 3.89 -6.41 -13.84
C GLN A 178 3.14 -7.59 -13.18
N THR A 179 3.44 -7.85 -11.89
CA THR A 179 2.74 -8.90 -11.12
C THR A 179 1.53 -8.35 -10.40
#